data_0744b1cc5c617f12b073c5106c9ddd73
#
_entry.id   0744b1cc5c617f12b073c5106c9ddd73
#
_cell.length_a   1.000
_cell.length_b   1.000
_cell.length_c   1.000
_cell.angle_alpha   90.00
_cell.angle_beta   90.00
_cell.angle_gamma   90.00
#
_symmetry.space_group_name_H-M   'P 1'
#
loop_
_entity.id
_entity.type
_entity.pdbx_description
1 polymer ?
#
loop_
_entity_poly.entity_id
_entity_poly.type
_entity_poly.pdbx_seq_one_letter_code
_entity_poly.pdbx_strand_id
1 'polypeptide(L)'
;MLTAAEVAELADVVREWIADDPDPVTAAELEALLDAQDWDELESRFTGLLQFGTAGLRGALAGGPARMNRAVVIRAAKGLVDFLREAVGTGRAPRLVIGFDARHNSEVFARDTAAVATAAGLETFLLPRPLPTPVLAFAVRHLEADGGVMVTASHNPPQDNGYKVYLDGGAQLIGPADREIEAAIAAAPGAAAIARTPVTPDARAVATRSAYLDRLTKRFAGTARGPLRIALTPMHGVGGEIVMDALVRAGFADVHVVDEQFAPDPDFPTVSSPNPEEPGATEALLKLAADVDADVAVALDPDADRCAI
;
A
#
# COMPACT_ATOMS: atom_id res chain seq x y z
N MET A 1 -2.86 33.96 8.87
CA MET A 1 -1.48 34.53 8.97
C MET A 1 -0.97 34.29 10.39
N LEU A 2 0.13 33.57 10.49
CA LEU A 2 0.80 33.30 11.76
C LEU A 2 1.43 34.57 12.35
N THR A 3 1.45 34.70 13.66
CA THR A 3 2.23 35.72 14.36
C THR A 3 3.73 35.38 14.31
N ALA A 4 4.61 36.35 14.59
CA ALA A 4 6.04 36.12 14.60
C ALA A 4 6.48 35.04 15.64
N ALA A 5 5.72 34.88 16.74
CA ALA A 5 5.99 33.84 17.75
C ALA A 5 5.60 32.46 17.21
N GLU A 6 4.43 32.33 16.57
CA GLU A 6 3.97 31.06 15.96
C GLU A 6 4.88 30.63 14.80
N VAL A 7 5.39 31.58 14.01
CA VAL A 7 6.39 31.29 12.95
C VAL A 7 7.68 30.73 13.56
N ALA A 8 8.17 31.31 14.66
CA ALA A 8 9.40 30.84 15.31
C ALA A 8 9.20 29.42 15.89
N GLU A 9 8.07 29.16 16.55
CA GLU A 9 7.72 27.85 17.10
C GLU A 9 7.60 26.79 16.00
N LEU A 10 6.88 27.11 14.90
CA LEU A 10 6.75 26.22 13.74
C LEU A 10 8.12 25.90 13.14
N ALA A 11 8.98 26.92 12.96
CA ALA A 11 10.31 26.70 12.41
C ALA A 11 11.16 25.77 13.29
N ASP A 12 11.06 25.85 14.61
CA ASP A 12 11.79 24.96 15.50
C ASP A 12 11.25 23.52 15.43
N VAL A 13 9.92 23.34 15.40
CA VAL A 13 9.29 22.01 15.23
C VAL A 13 9.70 21.38 13.89
N VAL A 14 9.73 22.16 12.80
CA VAL A 14 10.18 21.66 11.48
C VAL A 14 11.64 21.23 11.53
N ARG A 15 12.53 22.00 12.17
CA ARG A 15 13.96 21.63 12.31
C ARG A 15 14.16 20.36 13.15
N GLU A 16 13.37 20.19 14.20
CA GLU A 16 13.39 18.96 15.00
C GLU A 16 12.94 17.76 14.16
N TRP A 17 11.90 17.92 13.35
CA TRP A 17 11.46 16.87 12.43
C TRP A 17 12.52 16.51 11.40
N ILE A 18 13.15 17.51 10.76
CA ILE A 18 14.24 17.30 9.79
C ILE A 18 15.38 16.49 10.42
N ALA A 19 15.74 16.78 11.68
CA ALA A 19 16.79 16.04 12.39
C ALA A 19 16.43 14.58 12.69
N ASP A 20 15.12 14.25 12.78
CA ASP A 20 14.61 12.88 12.98
C ASP A 20 14.23 12.15 11.66
N ASP A 21 14.16 12.87 10.54
CA ASP A 21 13.73 12.30 9.26
C ASP A 21 14.82 11.40 8.64
N PRO A 22 14.56 10.10 8.46
CA PRO A 22 15.53 9.19 7.87
C PRO A 22 15.69 9.33 6.36
N ASP A 23 14.85 10.17 5.71
CA ASP A 23 14.87 10.38 4.26
C ASP A 23 15.48 11.74 3.90
N PRO A 24 16.68 11.76 3.28
CA PRO A 24 17.30 13.01 2.89
C PRO A 24 16.49 13.81 1.85
N VAL A 25 15.58 13.18 1.11
CA VAL A 25 14.74 13.86 0.11
C VAL A 25 13.68 14.70 0.80
N THR A 26 12.94 14.13 1.74
CA THR A 26 11.90 14.85 2.50
C THR A 26 12.51 15.85 3.47
N ALA A 27 13.67 15.56 4.05
CA ALA A 27 14.43 16.52 4.87
C ALA A 27 14.82 17.75 4.05
N ALA A 28 15.43 17.58 2.86
CA ALA A 28 15.81 18.68 1.99
C ALA A 28 14.59 19.47 1.45
N GLU A 29 13.47 18.81 1.20
CA GLU A 29 12.21 19.45 0.83
C GLU A 29 11.74 20.42 1.92
N LEU A 30 11.75 19.98 3.19
CA LEU A 30 11.37 20.82 4.32
C LEU A 30 12.36 21.97 4.56
N GLU A 31 13.67 21.74 4.40
CA GLU A 31 14.69 22.79 4.44
C GLU A 31 14.40 23.86 3.37
N ALA A 32 14.07 23.46 2.15
CA ALA A 32 13.74 24.41 1.07
C ALA A 32 12.49 25.26 1.38
N LEU A 33 11.47 24.66 2.02
CA LEU A 33 10.28 25.41 2.47
C LEU A 33 10.61 26.41 3.59
N LEU A 34 11.50 26.06 4.53
CA LEU A 34 11.99 26.96 5.56
C LEU A 34 12.75 28.14 4.96
N ASP A 35 13.65 27.88 4.01
CA ASP A 35 14.43 28.90 3.32
C ASP A 35 13.58 29.83 2.49
N ALA A 36 12.53 29.29 1.84
CA ALA A 36 11.53 30.07 1.10
C ALA A 36 10.55 30.83 2.01
N GLN A 37 10.54 30.53 3.31
CA GLN A 37 9.56 31.06 4.26
C GLN A 37 8.09 30.76 3.86
N ASP A 38 7.84 29.58 3.29
CA ASP A 38 6.50 29.13 2.89
C ASP A 38 5.76 28.59 4.12
N TRP A 39 5.34 29.52 4.97
CA TRP A 39 4.70 29.20 6.26
C TRP A 39 3.33 28.56 6.08
N ASP A 40 2.60 28.88 5.02
CA ASP A 40 1.27 28.30 4.77
C ASP A 40 1.39 26.81 4.44
N GLU A 41 2.36 26.41 3.60
CA GLU A 41 2.62 25.01 3.29
C GLU A 41 3.20 24.27 4.51
N LEU A 42 4.14 24.89 5.24
CA LEU A 42 4.68 24.29 6.47
C LEU A 42 3.58 24.10 7.53
N GLU A 43 2.71 25.08 7.76
CA GLU A 43 1.58 24.95 8.68
C GLU A 43 0.68 23.77 8.27
N SER A 44 0.37 23.62 6.97
CA SER A 44 -0.46 22.53 6.46
C SER A 44 0.17 21.14 6.67
N ARG A 45 1.49 21.04 6.70
CA ARG A 45 2.23 19.79 6.90
C ARG A 45 2.43 19.43 8.36
N PHE A 46 2.39 20.41 9.26
CA PHE A 46 2.64 20.26 10.68
C PHE A 46 1.43 20.45 11.58
N THR A 47 0.27 20.81 10.99
CA THR A 47 -1.00 20.85 11.73
C THR A 47 -1.59 19.46 11.83
N GLY A 48 -1.45 18.84 13.00
CA GLY A 48 -1.91 17.49 13.28
C GLY A 48 -0.98 16.39 12.76
N LEU A 49 -1.47 15.17 12.84
CA LEU A 49 -0.81 13.97 12.33
C LEU A 49 -1.65 13.37 11.22
N LEU A 50 -1.02 12.63 10.32
CA LEU A 50 -1.76 11.78 9.39
C LEU A 50 -2.58 10.77 10.18
N GLN A 51 -3.91 10.83 10.03
CA GLN A 51 -4.83 10.03 10.84
C GLN A 51 -4.79 8.56 10.42
N PHE A 52 -4.71 7.69 11.42
CA PHE A 52 -4.82 6.25 11.25
C PHE A 52 -6.27 5.83 11.55
N GLY A 53 -6.93 5.20 10.60
CA GLY A 53 -8.31 4.72 10.75
C GLY A 53 -8.49 3.32 10.17
N THR A 54 -9.74 2.88 10.03
CA THR A 54 -10.07 1.56 9.45
C THR A 54 -9.53 1.36 8.03
N ALA A 55 -9.30 2.45 7.28
CA ALA A 55 -8.63 2.41 5.98
C ALA A 55 -7.09 2.41 6.08
N GLY A 56 -6.52 2.43 7.28
CA GLY A 56 -5.09 2.63 7.54
C GLY A 56 -4.68 4.11 7.43
N LEU A 57 -3.46 4.37 6.97
CA LEU A 57 -2.98 5.73 6.63
C LEU A 57 -3.18 5.99 5.13
N ARG A 58 -3.50 7.20 4.76
CA ARG A 58 -3.46 7.68 3.36
C ARG A 58 -3.16 9.16 3.31
N GLY A 59 -2.33 9.58 2.37
CA GLY A 59 -2.01 10.98 2.15
C GLY A 59 -1.01 11.23 1.05
N ALA A 60 -0.79 12.49 0.74
CA ALA A 60 0.19 12.93 -0.24
C ALA A 60 1.62 12.62 0.22
N LEU A 61 2.46 12.21 -0.72
CA LEU A 61 3.89 11.99 -0.51
C LEU A 61 4.60 13.33 -0.33
N ALA A 62 5.07 13.63 0.88
CA ALA A 62 5.85 14.82 1.21
C ALA A 62 6.47 14.72 2.60
N GLY A 63 7.38 15.62 2.96
CA GLY A 63 7.91 15.76 4.31
C GLY A 63 6.87 16.30 5.30
N GLY A 64 6.99 15.92 6.58
CA GLY A 64 6.14 16.39 7.67
C GLY A 64 5.15 15.35 8.21
N PRO A 65 4.63 15.56 9.44
CA PRO A 65 3.83 14.56 10.16
C PRO A 65 2.42 14.34 9.57
N ALA A 66 1.88 15.30 8.81
CA ALA A 66 0.57 15.19 8.16
C ALA A 66 0.64 14.67 6.71
N ARG A 67 1.76 14.10 6.30
CA ARG A 67 2.04 13.57 4.94
C ARG A 67 2.54 12.14 5.02
N MET A 68 2.46 11.41 3.89
CA MET A 68 3.05 10.08 3.75
C MET A 68 4.55 10.20 3.46
N ASN A 69 5.38 9.69 4.35
CA ASN A 69 6.83 9.64 4.24
C ASN A 69 7.42 8.52 5.08
N ARG A 70 8.73 8.31 4.99
CA ARG A 70 9.42 7.24 5.72
C ARG A 70 9.33 7.39 7.23
N ALA A 71 9.44 8.61 7.77
CA ALA A 71 9.35 8.85 9.22
C ALA A 71 7.98 8.45 9.76
N VAL A 72 6.89 8.82 9.07
CA VAL A 72 5.52 8.45 9.43
C VAL A 72 5.32 6.93 9.34
N VAL A 73 5.78 6.29 8.27
CA VAL A 73 5.66 4.84 8.07
C VAL A 73 6.44 4.05 9.11
N ILE A 74 7.66 4.47 9.46
CA ILE A 74 8.48 3.83 10.49
C ILE A 74 7.79 3.89 11.86
N ARG A 75 7.19 5.04 12.22
CA ARG A 75 6.42 5.19 13.45
C ARG A 75 5.13 4.34 13.42
N ALA A 76 4.44 4.30 12.28
CA ALA A 76 3.25 3.46 12.09
C ALA A 76 3.60 1.97 12.24
N ALA A 77 4.70 1.53 11.63
CA ALA A 77 5.21 0.16 11.78
C ALA A 77 5.53 -0.17 13.23
N LYS A 78 6.15 0.75 13.98
CA LYS A 78 6.45 0.58 15.40
C LYS A 78 5.17 0.40 16.23
N GLY A 79 4.16 1.25 16.03
CA GLY A 79 2.88 1.13 16.72
C GLY A 79 2.18 -0.19 16.44
N LEU A 80 2.13 -0.60 15.15
CA LEU A 80 1.56 -1.89 14.77
C LEU A 80 2.31 -3.08 15.40
N VAL A 81 3.65 -3.03 15.42
CA VAL A 81 4.50 -4.06 16.04
C VAL A 81 4.22 -4.18 17.54
N ASP A 82 4.09 -3.06 18.25
CA ASP A 82 3.79 -3.06 19.67
C ASP A 82 2.41 -3.66 19.96
N PHE A 83 1.40 -3.28 19.17
CA PHE A 83 0.07 -3.86 19.23
C PHE A 83 0.11 -5.39 19.01
N LEU A 84 0.77 -5.88 17.96
CA LEU A 84 0.85 -7.31 17.67
C LEU A 84 1.59 -8.08 18.76
N ARG A 85 2.64 -7.53 19.34
CA ARG A 85 3.37 -8.14 20.46
C ARG A 85 2.51 -8.28 21.70
N GLU A 86 1.70 -7.28 22.00
CA GLU A 86 0.75 -7.33 23.13
C GLU A 86 -0.35 -8.36 22.85
N ALA A 87 -0.94 -8.35 21.66
CA ALA A 87 -2.02 -9.26 21.28
C ALA A 87 -1.59 -10.75 21.29
N VAL A 88 -0.38 -11.05 20.80
CA VAL A 88 0.16 -12.44 20.74
C VAL A 88 0.75 -12.87 22.08
N GLY A 89 1.25 -11.93 22.88
CA GLY A 89 1.90 -12.20 24.16
C GLY A 89 3.29 -12.82 24.00
N THR A 90 3.77 -13.51 25.06
CA THR A 90 5.17 -14.01 25.15
C THR A 90 5.37 -15.45 24.66
N GLY A 91 4.32 -16.13 24.23
CA GLY A 91 4.37 -17.57 23.87
C GLY A 91 5.12 -17.86 22.59
N ARG A 92 5.16 -16.93 21.66
CA ARG A 92 5.87 -17.00 20.37
C ARG A 92 6.12 -15.62 19.77
N ALA A 93 6.99 -15.54 18.77
CA ALA A 93 7.12 -14.33 17.98
C ALA A 93 5.85 -14.09 17.13
N PRO A 94 5.30 -12.87 17.08
CA PRO A 94 4.27 -12.52 16.12
C PRO A 94 4.79 -12.64 14.68
N ARG A 95 3.87 -12.92 13.75
CA ARG A 95 4.13 -13.05 12.32
C ARG A 95 3.49 -11.90 11.57
N LEU A 96 4.23 -11.24 10.69
CA LEU A 96 3.76 -10.11 9.89
C LEU A 96 4.10 -10.30 8.42
N VAL A 97 3.09 -10.20 7.55
CA VAL A 97 3.27 -10.17 6.09
C VAL A 97 3.25 -8.73 5.60
N ILE A 98 4.17 -8.36 4.72
CA ILE A 98 4.23 -7.04 4.13
C ILE A 98 4.20 -7.17 2.61
N GLY A 99 3.26 -6.50 1.97
CA GLY A 99 3.12 -6.36 0.52
C GLY A 99 3.07 -4.90 0.12
N PHE A 100 3.21 -4.65 -1.17
CA PHE A 100 3.22 -3.31 -1.73
C PHE A 100 2.76 -3.33 -3.19
N ASP A 101 2.18 -2.22 -3.65
CA ASP A 101 1.85 -1.97 -5.04
C ASP A 101 3.02 -1.30 -5.79
N ALA A 102 2.76 -0.79 -7.00
CA ALA A 102 3.79 -0.17 -7.83
C ALA A 102 3.85 1.37 -7.71
N ARG A 103 3.19 1.98 -6.73
CA ARG A 103 3.22 3.43 -6.52
C ARG A 103 4.60 3.91 -6.09
N HIS A 104 4.86 5.20 -6.29
CA HIS A 104 6.05 5.86 -5.75
C HIS A 104 6.20 5.55 -4.26
N ASN A 105 7.40 5.20 -3.84
CA ASN A 105 7.79 4.84 -2.46
C ASN A 105 7.13 3.59 -1.85
N SER A 106 6.25 2.86 -2.53
CA SER A 106 5.59 1.69 -1.95
C SER A 106 6.59 0.62 -1.50
N GLU A 107 7.59 0.30 -2.31
CA GLU A 107 8.64 -0.66 -1.94
C GLU A 107 9.49 -0.16 -0.77
N VAL A 108 9.84 1.13 -0.74
CA VAL A 108 10.64 1.74 0.33
C VAL A 108 9.90 1.63 1.67
N PHE A 109 8.63 2.00 1.69
CA PHE A 109 7.78 1.93 2.88
C PHE A 109 7.57 0.49 3.36
N ALA A 110 7.40 -0.46 2.43
CA ALA A 110 7.29 -1.87 2.76
C ALA A 110 8.59 -2.41 3.39
N ARG A 111 9.75 -2.01 2.87
CA ARG A 111 11.06 -2.37 3.42
C ARG A 111 11.32 -1.76 4.78
N ASP A 112 10.95 -0.49 5.00
CA ASP A 112 11.05 0.17 6.30
C ASP A 112 10.16 -0.56 7.35
N THR A 113 8.92 -0.89 6.98
CA THR A 113 8.00 -1.68 7.83
C THR A 113 8.59 -3.03 8.19
N ALA A 114 9.10 -3.77 7.20
CA ALA A 114 9.71 -5.07 7.43
C ALA A 114 10.95 -4.97 8.32
N ALA A 115 11.77 -3.93 8.14
CA ALA A 115 12.97 -3.72 8.93
C ALA A 115 12.66 -3.40 10.40
N VAL A 116 11.61 -2.61 10.68
CA VAL A 116 11.12 -2.33 12.04
C VAL A 116 10.61 -3.62 12.70
N ALA A 117 9.75 -4.36 12.01
CA ALA A 117 9.18 -5.61 12.53
C ALA A 117 10.26 -6.65 12.86
N THR A 118 11.25 -6.80 11.98
CA THR A 118 12.36 -7.74 12.19
C THR A 118 13.26 -7.31 13.35
N ALA A 119 13.59 -6.02 13.46
CA ALA A 119 14.36 -5.52 14.59
C ALA A 119 13.66 -5.72 15.94
N ALA A 120 12.33 -5.72 15.94
CA ALA A 120 11.51 -6.00 17.11
C ALA A 120 11.31 -7.50 17.41
N GLY A 121 11.90 -8.40 16.59
CA GLY A 121 11.87 -9.84 16.80
C GLY A 121 10.63 -10.54 16.24
N LEU A 122 9.88 -9.92 15.30
CA LEU A 122 8.80 -10.58 14.59
C LEU A 122 9.33 -11.53 13.50
N GLU A 123 8.60 -12.59 13.22
CA GLU A 123 8.79 -13.38 12.01
C GLU A 123 8.15 -12.63 10.83
N THR A 124 8.99 -12.10 9.94
CA THR A 124 8.59 -11.10 8.94
C THR A 124 8.64 -11.70 7.52
N PHE A 125 7.54 -11.59 6.79
CA PHE A 125 7.40 -12.05 5.41
C PHE A 125 7.21 -10.85 4.47
N LEU A 126 8.30 -10.38 3.86
CA LEU A 126 8.24 -9.36 2.82
C LEU A 126 7.94 -10.01 1.47
N LEU A 127 6.85 -9.63 0.81
CA LEU A 127 6.55 -10.09 -0.54
C LEU A 127 7.60 -9.57 -1.53
N PRO A 128 8.01 -10.39 -2.53
CA PRO A 128 9.26 -10.16 -3.28
C PRO A 128 9.17 -9.06 -4.33
N ARG A 129 7.96 -8.62 -4.68
CA ARG A 129 7.71 -7.62 -5.73
C ARG A 129 6.34 -6.97 -5.55
N PRO A 130 6.00 -5.93 -6.31
CA PRO A 130 4.65 -5.40 -6.34
C PRO A 130 3.62 -6.48 -6.66
N LEU A 131 2.59 -6.61 -5.81
CA LEU A 131 1.53 -7.61 -5.91
C LEU A 131 0.19 -7.01 -5.48
N PRO A 132 -0.94 -7.56 -5.99
CA PRO A 132 -2.28 -7.13 -5.61
C PRO A 132 -2.60 -7.29 -4.13
N THR A 133 -3.42 -6.40 -3.59
CA THR A 133 -3.95 -6.46 -2.22
C THR A 133 -4.60 -7.82 -1.87
N PRO A 134 -5.39 -8.47 -2.74
CA PRO A 134 -5.92 -9.81 -2.45
C PRO A 134 -4.85 -10.88 -2.23
N VAL A 135 -3.67 -10.74 -2.83
CA VAL A 135 -2.55 -11.67 -2.58
C VAL A 135 -2.00 -11.51 -1.18
N LEU A 136 -1.90 -10.27 -0.67
CA LEU A 136 -1.51 -10.02 0.71
C LEU A 136 -2.53 -10.59 1.68
N ALA A 137 -3.83 -10.31 1.49
CA ALA A 137 -4.88 -10.83 2.36
C ALA A 137 -4.88 -12.37 2.41
N PHE A 138 -4.65 -13.02 1.25
CA PHE A 138 -4.43 -14.45 1.19
C PHE A 138 -3.17 -14.90 1.94
N ALA A 139 -2.06 -14.16 1.80
CA ALA A 139 -0.79 -14.47 2.43
C ALA A 139 -0.89 -14.48 3.96
N VAL A 140 -1.63 -13.53 4.56
CA VAL A 140 -1.87 -13.50 6.02
C VAL A 140 -2.42 -14.83 6.50
N ARG A 141 -3.43 -15.38 5.82
CA ARG A 141 -4.02 -16.68 6.16
C ARG A 141 -3.11 -17.86 5.83
N HIS A 142 -2.46 -17.82 4.65
CA HIS A 142 -1.65 -18.91 4.13
C HIS A 142 -0.38 -19.14 4.95
N LEU A 143 0.22 -18.06 5.46
CA LEU A 143 1.43 -18.10 6.29
C LEU A 143 1.12 -18.09 7.80
N GLU A 144 -0.16 -18.19 8.17
CA GLU A 144 -0.62 -18.15 9.56
C GLU A 144 -0.07 -16.93 10.29
N ALA A 145 -0.14 -15.76 9.64
CA ALA A 145 0.37 -14.50 10.20
C ALA A 145 -0.69 -13.82 11.07
N ASP A 146 -0.22 -13.12 12.11
CA ASP A 146 -1.06 -12.37 13.04
C ASP A 146 -1.52 -11.04 12.45
N GLY A 147 -0.80 -10.57 11.43
CA GLY A 147 -1.16 -9.36 10.71
C GLY A 147 -0.53 -9.26 9.34
N GLY A 148 -0.99 -8.29 8.58
CA GLY A 148 -0.46 -7.93 7.27
C GLY A 148 -0.49 -6.43 7.04
N VAL A 149 0.44 -5.95 6.23
CA VAL A 149 0.49 -4.57 5.76
C VAL A 149 0.52 -4.57 4.26
N MET A 150 -0.38 -3.82 3.64
CA MET A 150 -0.33 -3.50 2.22
C MET A 150 -0.03 -2.03 2.03
N VAL A 151 1.11 -1.73 1.45
CA VAL A 151 1.50 -0.36 1.10
C VAL A 151 0.88 -0.02 -0.25
N THR A 152 -0.17 0.78 -0.22
CA THR A 152 -0.97 1.19 -1.37
C THR A 152 -1.92 2.32 -1.01
N ALA A 153 -2.19 3.22 -1.93
CA ALA A 153 -3.30 4.17 -1.83
C ALA A 153 -4.52 3.77 -2.68
N SER A 154 -4.58 2.50 -3.17
CA SER A 154 -5.67 1.98 -4.00
C SER A 154 -5.88 2.87 -5.24
N HIS A 155 -7.02 3.54 -5.36
CA HIS A 155 -7.41 4.39 -6.50
C HIS A 155 -7.13 5.89 -6.29
N ASN A 156 -6.42 6.28 -5.23
CA ASN A 156 -6.04 7.68 -5.03
C ASN A 156 -5.13 8.19 -6.17
N PRO A 157 -5.01 9.51 -6.37
CA PRO A 157 -4.10 10.10 -7.35
C PRO A 157 -2.64 9.63 -7.22
N PRO A 158 -1.78 9.83 -8.25
CA PRO A 158 -0.40 9.32 -8.27
C PRO A 158 0.49 9.88 -7.15
N GLN A 159 0.23 11.10 -6.69
CA GLN A 159 0.97 11.73 -5.60
C GLN A 159 0.68 11.16 -4.21
N ASP A 160 -0.32 10.31 -4.07
CA ASP A 160 -0.70 9.70 -2.79
C ASP A 160 -0.08 8.32 -2.62
N ASN A 161 0.19 7.98 -1.36
CA ASN A 161 0.43 6.61 -0.93
C ASN A 161 -0.32 6.31 0.37
N GLY A 162 -0.30 5.05 0.80
CA GLY A 162 -1.04 4.62 1.97
C GLY A 162 -0.50 3.34 2.60
N TYR A 163 -1.14 2.94 3.70
CA TYR A 163 -0.71 1.85 4.55
C TYR A 163 -1.93 1.13 5.09
N LYS A 164 -2.43 0.11 4.38
CA LYS A 164 -3.58 -0.69 4.80
C LYS A 164 -3.11 -1.79 5.77
N VAL A 165 -3.82 -1.97 6.88
CA VAL A 165 -3.53 -3.02 7.87
C VAL A 165 -4.58 -4.11 7.80
N TYR A 166 -4.11 -5.36 7.85
CA TYR A 166 -4.89 -6.58 7.94
C TYR A 166 -4.54 -7.31 9.23
N LEU A 167 -5.53 -7.91 9.88
CA LEU A 167 -5.32 -8.71 11.08
C LEU A 167 -5.48 -10.20 10.76
N ASP A 168 -5.39 -11.03 11.80
CA ASP A 168 -5.57 -12.47 11.71
C ASP A 168 -6.80 -12.83 10.85
N GLY A 169 -6.65 -13.88 10.05
CA GLY A 169 -7.67 -14.28 9.08
C GLY A 169 -7.67 -13.50 7.77
N GLY A 170 -6.80 -12.49 7.58
CA GLY A 170 -6.67 -11.69 6.37
C GLY A 170 -7.82 -10.70 6.16
N ALA A 171 -8.53 -10.34 7.21
CA ALA A 171 -9.53 -9.28 7.19
C ALA A 171 -8.88 -7.91 7.38
N GLN A 172 -9.36 -6.90 6.64
CA GLN A 172 -8.92 -5.53 6.87
C GLN A 172 -9.28 -5.08 8.28
N LEU A 173 -8.43 -4.22 8.85
CA LEU A 173 -8.59 -3.63 10.16
C LEU A 173 -9.98 -3.02 10.38
N ILE A 174 -10.56 -3.32 11.55
CA ILE A 174 -11.82 -2.74 12.02
C ILE A 174 -11.68 -2.31 13.49
N GLY A 175 -12.58 -1.43 13.96
CA GLY A 175 -12.61 -1.05 15.39
C GLY A 175 -12.91 -2.26 16.30
N PRO A 176 -12.37 -2.29 17.53
CA PRO A 176 -11.63 -1.22 18.21
C PRO A 176 -10.11 -1.17 17.95
N ALA A 177 -9.53 -2.18 17.26
CA ALA A 177 -8.10 -2.32 17.07
C ALA A 177 -7.46 -1.13 16.32
N ASP A 178 -8.20 -0.42 15.47
CA ASP A 178 -7.75 0.81 14.81
C ASP A 178 -7.29 1.88 15.82
N ARG A 179 -8.09 2.11 16.89
CA ARG A 179 -7.77 3.08 17.94
C ARG A 179 -6.60 2.64 18.83
N GLU A 180 -6.47 1.33 19.07
CA GLU A 180 -5.37 0.78 19.86
C GLU A 180 -4.05 0.95 19.10
N ILE A 181 -4.04 0.67 17.79
CA ILE A 181 -2.88 0.90 16.92
C ILE A 181 -2.58 2.39 16.80
N GLU A 182 -3.59 3.25 16.61
CA GLU A 182 -3.41 4.70 16.55
C GLU A 182 -2.75 5.24 17.83
N ALA A 183 -3.21 4.80 19.00
CA ALA A 183 -2.62 5.16 20.29
C ALA A 183 -1.16 4.69 20.40
N ALA A 184 -0.86 3.48 19.93
CA ALA A 184 0.52 2.96 19.91
C ALA A 184 1.43 3.74 18.94
N ILE A 185 0.91 4.17 17.79
CA ILE A 185 1.62 5.05 16.83
C ILE A 185 1.92 6.41 17.45
N ALA A 186 0.94 6.99 18.15
CA ALA A 186 1.13 8.28 18.83
C ALA A 186 2.19 8.22 19.95
N ALA A 187 2.29 7.07 20.63
CA ALA A 187 3.29 6.82 21.68
C ALA A 187 4.68 6.44 21.13
N ALA A 188 4.81 6.17 19.82
CA ALA A 188 6.08 5.77 19.23
C ALA A 188 7.12 6.90 19.31
N PRO A 189 8.40 6.58 19.55
CA PRO A 189 9.48 7.58 19.55
C PRO A 189 9.69 8.14 18.13
N GLY A 190 10.59 9.10 17.98
CA GLY A 190 11.03 9.61 16.69
C GLY A 190 11.60 8.50 15.80
N ALA A 191 11.48 8.68 14.49
CA ALA A 191 11.81 7.65 13.50
C ALA A 191 13.29 7.25 13.52
N ALA A 192 14.18 8.19 13.82
CA ALA A 192 15.63 7.92 13.95
C ALA A 192 15.96 6.97 15.11
N ALA A 193 15.18 7.01 16.20
CA ALA A 193 15.37 6.17 17.37
C ALA A 193 14.79 4.75 17.23
N ILE A 194 13.98 4.49 16.19
CA ILE A 194 13.38 3.18 15.94
C ILE A 194 14.38 2.26 15.24
N ALA A 195 14.71 1.13 15.89
CA ALA A 195 15.63 0.14 15.35
C ALA A 195 15.07 -0.51 14.06
N ARG A 196 15.95 -0.75 13.09
CA ARG A 196 15.63 -1.37 11.80
C ARG A 196 16.67 -2.43 11.44
N THR A 197 16.21 -3.61 11.04
CA THR A 197 17.06 -4.69 10.53
C THR A 197 16.60 -5.05 9.11
N PRO A 198 17.43 -4.85 8.08
CA PRO A 198 17.05 -5.16 6.69
C PRO A 198 16.60 -6.60 6.51
N VAL A 199 15.61 -6.79 5.66
CA VAL A 199 14.99 -8.10 5.37
C VAL A 199 15.07 -8.39 3.87
N THR A 200 15.31 -9.65 3.54
CA THR A 200 15.13 -10.19 2.18
C THR A 200 13.93 -11.15 2.17
N PRO A 201 13.15 -11.20 1.07
CA PRO A 201 12.06 -12.17 0.95
C PRO A 201 12.56 -13.60 1.15
N ASP A 202 11.90 -14.37 2.01
CA ASP A 202 12.18 -15.79 2.18
C ASP A 202 11.44 -16.66 1.14
N ALA A 203 11.73 -17.96 1.10
CA ALA A 203 11.14 -18.89 0.14
C ALA A 203 9.61 -18.99 0.26
N ARG A 204 9.05 -18.83 1.47
CA ARG A 204 7.59 -18.88 1.70
C ARG A 204 6.91 -17.64 1.14
N ALA A 205 7.49 -16.45 1.36
CA ALA A 205 7.02 -15.20 0.79
C ALA A 205 7.07 -15.22 -0.75
N VAL A 206 8.15 -15.77 -1.33
CA VAL A 206 8.30 -15.94 -2.79
C VAL A 206 7.25 -16.88 -3.36
N ALA A 207 6.91 -17.97 -2.66
CA ALA A 207 5.94 -18.97 -3.11
C ALA A 207 4.48 -18.50 -3.03
N THR A 208 4.19 -17.40 -2.32
CA THR A 208 2.81 -16.94 -2.04
C THR A 208 2.00 -16.68 -3.31
N ARG A 209 2.59 -16.07 -4.35
CA ARG A 209 1.90 -15.81 -5.63
C ARG A 209 1.40 -17.10 -6.28
N SER A 210 2.24 -18.13 -6.34
CA SER A 210 1.86 -19.43 -6.91
C SER A 210 0.77 -20.09 -6.07
N ALA A 211 0.91 -20.08 -4.74
CA ALA A 211 -0.08 -20.65 -3.83
C ALA A 211 -1.45 -19.96 -3.96
N TYR A 212 -1.48 -18.64 -4.16
CA TYR A 212 -2.71 -17.89 -4.43
C TYR A 212 -3.39 -18.36 -5.72
N LEU A 213 -2.66 -18.44 -6.83
CA LEU A 213 -3.17 -18.91 -8.10
C LEU A 213 -3.66 -20.37 -8.05
N ASP A 214 -2.93 -21.24 -7.36
CA ASP A 214 -3.33 -22.63 -7.13
C ASP A 214 -4.62 -22.73 -6.31
N ARG A 215 -4.79 -21.85 -5.32
CA ARG A 215 -6.03 -21.73 -4.55
C ARG A 215 -7.21 -21.35 -5.43
N LEU A 216 -7.04 -20.35 -6.31
CA LEU A 216 -8.08 -19.92 -7.25
C LEU A 216 -8.44 -21.05 -8.21
N THR A 217 -7.44 -21.72 -8.80
CA THR A 217 -7.66 -22.84 -9.71
C THR A 217 -8.46 -23.98 -9.03
N LYS A 218 -8.13 -24.35 -7.81
CA LYS A 218 -8.86 -25.36 -7.03
C LYS A 218 -10.27 -24.92 -6.68
N ARG A 219 -10.47 -23.64 -6.33
CA ARG A 219 -11.78 -23.09 -5.92
C ARG A 219 -12.80 -23.14 -7.03
N PHE A 220 -12.35 -22.95 -8.27
CA PHE A 220 -13.18 -22.90 -9.46
C PHE A 220 -13.05 -24.14 -10.35
N ALA A 221 -12.42 -25.21 -9.89
CA ALA A 221 -12.35 -26.46 -10.61
C ALA A 221 -13.75 -27.06 -10.84
N GLY A 222 -14.02 -27.51 -12.06
CA GLY A 222 -15.31 -28.10 -12.44
C GLY A 222 -16.44 -27.11 -12.71
N THR A 223 -16.21 -25.79 -12.60
CA THR A 223 -17.18 -24.78 -13.05
C THR A 223 -17.28 -24.83 -14.56
N ALA A 224 -18.51 -24.95 -15.09
CA ALA A 224 -18.74 -24.90 -16.54
C ALA A 224 -18.34 -23.54 -17.11
N ARG A 225 -17.63 -23.54 -18.23
CA ARG A 225 -17.11 -22.34 -18.90
C ARG A 225 -17.48 -22.40 -20.37
N GLY A 226 -18.01 -21.29 -20.86
CA GLY A 226 -18.18 -21.04 -22.28
C GLY A 226 -16.97 -20.34 -22.89
N PRO A 227 -16.86 -20.30 -24.22
CA PRO A 227 -15.90 -19.40 -24.87
C PRO A 227 -16.34 -17.96 -24.60
N LEU A 228 -15.54 -17.19 -23.89
CA LEU A 228 -15.76 -15.76 -23.69
C LEU A 228 -14.56 -15.00 -24.23
N ARG A 229 -14.84 -13.93 -24.95
CA ARG A 229 -13.86 -12.91 -25.30
C ARG A 229 -13.87 -11.82 -24.24
N ILE A 230 -12.73 -11.61 -23.60
CA ILE A 230 -12.60 -10.72 -22.45
C ILE A 230 -11.68 -9.55 -22.82
N ALA A 231 -12.15 -8.32 -22.62
CA ALA A 231 -11.31 -7.14 -22.63
C ALA A 231 -10.92 -6.80 -21.17
N LEU A 232 -9.64 -6.48 -20.92
CA LEU A 232 -9.11 -6.28 -19.59
C LEU A 232 -8.22 -5.04 -19.51
N THR A 233 -8.40 -4.22 -18.48
CA THR A 233 -7.40 -3.22 -18.07
C THR A 233 -7.07 -3.34 -16.58
N PRO A 234 -5.78 -3.36 -16.20
CA PRO A 234 -5.34 -3.17 -14.83
C PRO A 234 -5.09 -1.69 -14.48
N MET A 235 -5.41 -0.75 -15.37
CA MET A 235 -5.25 0.71 -15.18
C MET A 235 -3.88 1.09 -14.63
N HIS A 236 -2.79 0.61 -15.24
CA HIS A 236 -1.40 0.77 -14.76
C HIS A 236 -1.13 0.19 -13.36
N GLY A 237 -2.01 -0.64 -12.85
CA GLY A 237 -1.90 -1.27 -11.54
C GLY A 237 -1.18 -2.62 -11.58
N VAL A 238 -1.10 -3.26 -10.42
CA VAL A 238 -0.37 -4.53 -10.22
C VAL A 238 -1.20 -5.78 -10.51
N GLY A 239 -2.48 -5.63 -10.92
CA GLY A 239 -3.41 -6.74 -11.14
C GLY A 239 -3.20 -7.52 -12.44
N GLY A 240 -2.60 -6.91 -13.48
CA GLY A 240 -2.58 -7.42 -14.84
C GLY A 240 -2.06 -8.84 -14.96
N GLU A 241 -0.82 -9.10 -14.56
CA GLU A 241 -0.21 -10.43 -14.67
C GLU A 241 -0.96 -11.52 -13.87
N ILE A 242 -1.42 -11.18 -12.66
CA ILE A 242 -2.09 -12.17 -11.80
C ILE A 242 -3.47 -12.55 -12.34
N VAL A 243 -4.20 -11.56 -12.87
CA VAL A 243 -5.52 -11.80 -13.46
C VAL A 243 -5.38 -12.57 -14.78
N MET A 244 -4.40 -12.22 -15.62
CA MET A 244 -4.10 -13.00 -16.84
C MET A 244 -3.77 -14.46 -16.51
N ASP A 245 -2.88 -14.72 -15.55
CA ASP A 245 -2.56 -16.08 -15.14
C ASP A 245 -3.78 -16.82 -14.57
N ALA A 246 -4.62 -16.14 -13.80
CA ALA A 246 -5.84 -16.72 -13.24
C ALA A 246 -6.85 -17.08 -14.34
N LEU A 247 -7.06 -16.21 -15.33
CA LEU A 247 -7.96 -16.43 -16.47
C LEU A 247 -7.47 -17.60 -17.34
N VAL A 248 -6.17 -17.64 -17.68
CA VAL A 248 -5.58 -18.73 -18.44
C VAL A 248 -5.72 -20.07 -17.68
N ARG A 249 -5.40 -20.12 -16.39
CA ARG A 249 -5.60 -21.33 -15.56
C ARG A 249 -7.07 -21.70 -15.42
N ALA A 250 -7.95 -20.72 -15.53
CA ALA A 250 -9.40 -20.93 -15.57
C ALA A 250 -9.90 -21.43 -16.94
N GLY A 251 -9.08 -21.45 -17.98
CA GLY A 251 -9.41 -21.93 -19.32
C GLY A 251 -9.97 -20.86 -20.26
N PHE A 252 -9.86 -19.58 -19.90
CA PHE A 252 -10.16 -18.45 -20.79
C PHE A 252 -8.92 -18.10 -21.60
N ALA A 253 -8.97 -18.30 -22.93
CA ALA A 253 -7.82 -18.09 -23.81
C ALA A 253 -7.96 -16.84 -24.70
N ASP A 254 -9.19 -16.31 -24.87
CA ASP A 254 -9.48 -15.15 -25.70
C ASP A 254 -9.57 -13.90 -24.82
N VAL A 255 -8.39 -13.42 -24.36
CA VAL A 255 -8.27 -12.25 -23.49
C VAL A 255 -7.44 -11.18 -24.17
N HIS A 256 -8.03 -10.00 -24.32
CA HIS A 256 -7.43 -8.80 -24.93
C HIS A 256 -7.17 -7.77 -23.83
N VAL A 257 -5.98 -7.18 -23.81
CA VAL A 257 -5.60 -6.20 -22.80
C VAL A 257 -5.47 -4.80 -23.42
N VAL A 258 -5.70 -3.77 -22.62
CA VAL A 258 -5.33 -2.41 -22.98
C VAL A 258 -3.81 -2.31 -22.81
N ASP A 259 -3.05 -2.49 -23.90
CA ASP A 259 -1.58 -2.63 -23.87
C ASP A 259 -0.89 -1.47 -23.14
N GLU A 260 -1.31 -0.23 -23.39
CA GLU A 260 -0.73 0.97 -22.78
C GLU A 260 -0.98 1.08 -21.27
N GLN A 261 -1.99 0.36 -20.73
CA GLN A 261 -2.33 0.34 -19.31
C GLN A 261 -1.92 -0.94 -18.60
N PHE A 262 -1.30 -1.91 -19.31
CA PHE A 262 -1.06 -3.24 -18.74
C PHE A 262 0.13 -3.28 -17.78
N ALA A 263 1.21 -2.60 -18.12
CA ALA A 263 2.37 -2.50 -17.24
C ALA A 263 2.07 -1.55 -16.07
N PRO A 264 2.48 -1.90 -14.84
CA PRO A 264 2.38 -0.97 -13.71
C PRO A 264 3.17 0.33 -13.96
N ASP A 265 2.51 1.46 -13.73
CA ASP A 265 3.11 2.79 -13.84
C ASP A 265 2.57 3.68 -12.71
N PRO A 266 3.44 4.18 -11.80
CA PRO A 266 3.01 4.96 -10.65
C PRO A 266 2.40 6.32 -11.01
N ASP A 267 2.62 6.82 -12.22
CA ASP A 267 2.10 8.11 -12.69
C ASP A 267 0.73 8.02 -13.39
N PHE A 268 0.24 6.79 -13.67
CA PHE A 268 -1.05 6.53 -14.33
C PHE A 268 -1.29 7.40 -15.58
N PRO A 269 -0.39 7.44 -16.58
CA PRO A 269 -0.32 8.49 -17.58
C PRO A 269 -1.53 8.58 -18.54
N THR A 270 -2.35 7.54 -18.61
CA THR A 270 -3.50 7.50 -19.53
C THR A 270 -4.85 7.76 -18.85
N VAL A 271 -4.86 7.93 -17.52
CA VAL A 271 -6.08 8.19 -16.75
C VAL A 271 -5.86 9.33 -15.77
N SER A 272 -6.83 10.23 -15.67
CA SER A 272 -6.78 11.34 -14.71
C SER A 272 -7.00 10.88 -13.26
N SER A 273 -7.72 9.79 -13.08
CA SER A 273 -7.97 9.11 -11.81
C SER A 273 -7.99 7.60 -12.06
N PRO A 274 -7.16 6.80 -11.36
CA PRO A 274 -7.11 5.35 -11.56
C PRO A 274 -8.24 4.62 -10.81
N ASN A 275 -9.44 5.17 -10.83
CA ASN A 275 -10.64 4.60 -10.21
C ASN A 275 -11.61 4.12 -11.31
N PRO A 276 -11.90 2.82 -11.44
CA PRO A 276 -12.81 2.29 -12.47
C PRO A 276 -14.23 2.85 -12.41
N GLU A 277 -14.62 3.45 -11.28
CA GLU A 277 -15.95 4.05 -11.09
C GLU A 277 -16.02 5.51 -11.56
N GLU A 278 -14.88 6.14 -11.84
CA GLU A 278 -14.82 7.53 -12.26
C GLU A 278 -15.12 7.68 -13.77
N PRO A 279 -15.85 8.74 -14.14
CA PRO A 279 -16.10 9.04 -15.55
C PRO A 279 -14.80 9.18 -16.34
N GLY A 280 -14.72 8.51 -17.49
CA GLY A 280 -13.56 8.56 -18.39
C GLY A 280 -12.44 7.56 -18.06
N ALA A 281 -12.39 6.99 -16.86
CA ALA A 281 -11.33 6.06 -16.47
C ALA A 281 -11.31 4.76 -17.30
N THR A 282 -12.45 4.33 -17.78
CA THR A 282 -12.61 3.07 -18.56
C THR A 282 -12.72 3.28 -20.06
N GLU A 283 -12.49 4.48 -20.60
CA GLU A 283 -12.67 4.76 -22.04
C GLU A 283 -11.81 3.87 -22.94
N ALA A 284 -10.54 3.67 -22.61
CA ALA A 284 -9.65 2.80 -23.37
C ALA A 284 -10.13 1.34 -23.37
N LEU A 285 -10.63 0.85 -22.24
CA LEU A 285 -11.20 -0.47 -22.11
C LEU A 285 -12.48 -0.63 -22.94
N LEU A 286 -13.40 0.33 -22.89
CA LEU A 286 -14.65 0.28 -23.65
C LEU A 286 -14.38 0.35 -25.15
N LYS A 287 -13.40 1.14 -25.59
CA LYS A 287 -12.95 1.16 -26.97
C LYS A 287 -12.40 -0.20 -27.40
N LEU A 288 -11.49 -0.79 -26.62
CA LEU A 288 -10.95 -2.12 -26.91
C LEU A 288 -12.06 -3.16 -26.97
N ALA A 289 -12.99 -3.15 -26.02
CA ALA A 289 -14.11 -4.09 -25.98
C ALA A 289 -14.96 -4.03 -27.23
N ALA A 290 -15.23 -2.82 -27.74
CA ALA A 290 -15.94 -2.62 -28.99
C ALA A 290 -15.13 -3.09 -30.21
N ASP A 291 -13.84 -2.78 -30.28
CA ASP A 291 -12.93 -3.12 -31.37
C ASP A 291 -12.78 -4.65 -31.56
N VAL A 292 -12.81 -5.41 -30.45
CA VAL A 292 -12.66 -6.88 -30.47
C VAL A 292 -13.98 -7.64 -30.33
N ASP A 293 -15.12 -6.97 -30.23
CA ASP A 293 -16.44 -7.58 -29.99
C ASP A 293 -16.40 -8.46 -28.70
N ALA A 294 -15.99 -7.86 -27.57
CA ALA A 294 -15.84 -8.56 -26.31
C ALA A 294 -17.19 -8.91 -25.68
N ASP A 295 -17.30 -10.12 -25.10
CA ASP A 295 -18.46 -10.53 -24.31
C ASP A 295 -18.49 -9.87 -22.92
N VAL A 296 -17.28 -9.58 -22.36
CA VAL A 296 -17.11 -8.99 -21.04
C VAL A 296 -15.91 -8.04 -21.06
N ALA A 297 -16.06 -6.88 -20.44
CA ALA A 297 -14.97 -5.94 -20.19
C ALA A 297 -14.72 -5.83 -18.68
N VAL A 298 -13.46 -5.91 -18.26
CA VAL A 298 -13.05 -5.89 -16.84
C VAL A 298 -12.02 -4.80 -16.61
N ALA A 299 -12.30 -3.88 -15.69
CA ALA A 299 -11.36 -2.89 -15.21
C ALA A 299 -11.00 -3.18 -13.74
N LEU A 300 -9.71 -3.10 -13.41
CA LEU A 300 -9.21 -3.22 -12.04
C LEU A 300 -8.71 -1.86 -11.55
N ASP A 301 -8.86 -1.59 -10.25
CA ASP A 301 -8.12 -0.50 -9.65
C ASP A 301 -6.64 -0.88 -9.42
N PRO A 302 -5.73 0.09 -9.13
CA PRO A 302 -4.28 -0.17 -9.13
C PRO A 302 -3.78 -1.28 -8.23
N ASP A 303 -4.39 -1.53 -7.07
CA ASP A 303 -4.05 -2.63 -6.18
C ASP A 303 -4.97 -3.85 -6.34
N ALA A 304 -5.88 -3.82 -7.31
CA ALA A 304 -6.76 -4.89 -7.75
C ALA A 304 -7.59 -5.53 -6.62
N ASP A 305 -8.04 -4.73 -5.65
CA ASP A 305 -9.03 -5.14 -4.66
C ASP A 305 -10.46 -4.82 -5.09
N ARG A 306 -10.63 -4.12 -6.22
CA ARG A 306 -11.91 -3.81 -6.89
C ARG A 306 -11.84 -4.15 -8.37
N CYS A 307 -13.02 -4.48 -8.91
CA CYS A 307 -13.22 -4.60 -10.35
C CYS A 307 -14.57 -4.01 -10.76
N ALA A 308 -14.59 -3.33 -11.90
CA ALA A 308 -15.81 -2.99 -12.64
C ALA A 308 -15.96 -3.91 -13.82
N ILE A 309 -17.22 -4.28 -14.17
CA ILE A 309 -17.59 -5.18 -15.27
C ILE A 309 -18.66 -4.50 -16.13
#